data_127080fefda1ac92cc47a9b4ccd12f7f
#
_entry.id   127080fefda1ac92cc47a9b4ccd12f7f
#
_cell.length_a   1.000
_cell.length_b   1.000
_cell.length_c   1.000
_cell.angle_alpha   90.00
_cell.angle_beta   90.00
_cell.angle_gamma   90.00
#
_symmetry.space_group_name_H-M   'P 1'
#
loop_
_entity.id
_entity.type
_entity.pdbx_description
1 polymer ?
#
loop_
_entity_poly.entity_id
_entity_poly.type
_entity_poly.pdbx_seq_one_letter_code
_entity_poly.pdbx_strand_id
1 'polypeptide(L)' 'MGYAENILYPTRRDYNLAIVWQSELRALGSPLPATDLVIAAQAVNNSMVLVARDKHFKTLKETVAGNLQLEMLG' A
#
# COMPACT_ATOMS: atom_id res chain seq x y z
N MET A 1 2.97 14.83 -22.54
CA MET A 1 3.51 13.73 -21.82
C MET A 1 2.43 12.82 -21.28
N GLY A 2 2.54 11.55 -21.53
CA GLY A 2 1.56 10.60 -21.04
C GLY A 2 1.78 10.25 -19.58
N TYR A 3 0.72 9.89 -18.92
CA TYR A 3 0.81 9.46 -17.54
C TYR A 3 1.55 8.15 -17.39
N ALA A 4 1.59 7.36 -18.46
CA ALA A 4 2.27 6.08 -18.40
C ALA A 4 3.72 6.22 -18.01
N GLU A 5 4.33 7.33 -18.37
CA GLU A 5 5.73 7.58 -18.03
C GLU A 5 5.94 7.82 -16.55
N ASN A 6 4.87 8.14 -15.84
CA ASN A 6 4.94 8.41 -14.42
C ASN A 6 4.44 7.23 -13.59
N ILE A 7 4.05 6.14 -14.24
CA ILE A 7 3.63 4.96 -13.54
C ILE A 7 4.86 4.29 -12.97
N LEU A 8 4.84 4.07 -11.66
CA LEU A 8 5.92 3.41 -10.98
C LEU A 8 5.74 1.90 -11.08
N TYR A 9 6.79 1.24 -11.50
CA TYR A 9 6.81 -0.21 -11.45
C TYR A 9 7.27 -0.64 -10.06
N PRO A 10 6.66 -1.70 -9.51
CA PRO A 10 7.09 -2.17 -8.20
C PRO A 10 8.54 -2.61 -8.21
N THR A 11 9.26 -2.21 -7.18
CA THR A 11 10.64 -2.61 -6.99
C THR A 11 10.72 -3.72 -5.96
N ARG A 12 11.91 -4.27 -5.79
CA ARG A 12 12.12 -5.28 -4.74
C ARG A 12 11.75 -4.73 -3.37
N ARG A 13 12.06 -3.46 -3.09
CA ARG A 13 11.69 -2.82 -1.83
C ARG A 13 10.19 -2.81 -1.61
N ASP A 14 9.44 -2.57 -2.68
CA ASP A 14 7.97 -2.53 -2.58
C ASP A 14 7.43 -3.91 -2.27
N TYR A 15 7.91 -4.92 -2.96
CA TYR A 15 7.48 -6.30 -2.68
C TYR A 15 7.89 -6.75 -1.29
N ASN A 16 9.09 -6.41 -0.86
CA ASN A 16 9.55 -6.79 0.47
C ASN A 16 8.69 -6.16 1.56
N LEU A 17 8.35 -4.89 1.41
CA LEU A 17 7.49 -4.21 2.37
C LEU A 17 6.09 -4.83 2.37
N ALA A 18 5.55 -5.14 1.19
CA ALA A 18 4.25 -5.78 1.09
C ALA A 18 4.24 -7.15 1.76
N ILE A 19 5.33 -7.92 1.62
CA ILE A 19 5.45 -9.23 2.25
C ILE A 19 5.47 -9.09 3.78
N VAL A 20 6.21 -8.12 4.30
CA VAL A 20 6.27 -7.87 5.74
C VAL A 20 4.88 -7.51 6.26
N TRP A 21 4.20 -6.60 5.60
CA TRP A 21 2.85 -6.22 6.00
C TRP A 21 1.89 -7.41 5.97
N GLN A 22 1.96 -8.22 4.91
CA GLN A 22 1.05 -9.37 4.80
C GLN A 22 1.30 -10.38 5.91
N SER A 23 2.56 -10.61 6.25
CA SER A 23 2.89 -11.49 7.35
C SER A 23 2.28 -11.00 8.65
N GLU A 24 2.37 -9.70 8.91
CA GLU A 24 1.78 -9.11 10.12
C GLU A 24 0.25 -9.17 10.09
N LEU A 25 -0.34 -8.89 8.92
CA LEU A 25 -1.79 -8.94 8.77
C LEU A 25 -2.33 -10.35 8.97
N ARG A 26 -1.61 -11.36 8.49
CA ARG A 26 -2.01 -12.75 8.71
C ARG A 26 -1.96 -13.10 10.18
N ALA A 27 -0.97 -12.60 10.89
CA ALA A 27 -0.88 -12.82 12.34
C ALA A 27 -2.05 -12.18 13.06
N LEU A 28 -2.59 -11.08 12.53
CA LEU A 28 -3.77 -10.42 13.07
C LEU A 28 -5.08 -11.05 12.61
N GLY A 29 -5.02 -12.02 11.70
CA GLY A 29 -6.20 -12.65 11.15
C GLY A 29 -6.92 -11.82 10.08
N SER A 30 -6.24 -10.84 9.50
CA SER A 30 -6.86 -9.91 8.56
C SER A 30 -6.00 -9.69 7.29
N PRO A 31 -5.68 -10.76 6.54
CA PRO A 31 -4.89 -10.57 5.33
C PRO A 31 -5.64 -9.71 4.32
N LEU A 32 -4.88 -8.97 3.52
CA LEU A 32 -5.42 -8.10 2.48
C LEU A 32 -4.92 -8.56 1.12
N PRO A 33 -5.57 -8.12 0.02
CA PRO A 33 -5.12 -8.47 -1.32
C PRO A 33 -3.67 -8.02 -1.55
N ALA A 34 -2.87 -8.88 -2.14
CA ALA A 34 -1.46 -8.59 -2.38
C ALA A 34 -1.26 -7.35 -3.26
N THR A 35 -2.13 -7.18 -4.26
CA THR A 35 -2.05 -6.02 -5.15
C THR A 35 -2.18 -4.72 -4.37
N ASP A 36 -3.11 -4.66 -3.43
CA ASP A 36 -3.31 -3.46 -2.62
C ASP A 36 -2.09 -3.16 -1.75
N LEU A 37 -1.46 -4.21 -1.23
CA LEU A 37 -0.26 -4.05 -0.42
C LEU A 37 0.90 -3.50 -1.24
N VAL A 38 1.06 -3.98 -2.46
CA VAL A 38 2.12 -3.49 -3.34
C VAL A 38 1.89 -2.03 -3.71
N ILE A 39 0.66 -1.66 -4.02
CA ILE A 39 0.32 -0.27 -4.33
C ILE A 39 0.65 0.63 -3.14
N ALA A 40 0.25 0.23 -1.95
CA ALA A 40 0.52 1.01 -0.74
C ALA A 40 2.02 1.07 -0.44
N ALA A 41 2.74 -0.01 -0.68
CA ALA A 41 4.19 -0.04 -0.47
C ALA A 41 4.91 0.93 -1.40
N GLN A 42 4.46 1.03 -2.65
CA GLN A 42 5.00 2.01 -3.58
C GLN A 42 4.80 3.44 -3.06
N ALA A 43 3.61 3.71 -2.54
CA ALA A 43 3.31 5.05 -2.01
C ALA A 43 4.22 5.38 -0.83
N VAL A 44 4.39 4.45 0.10
CA VAL A 44 5.25 4.66 1.26
C VAL A 44 6.70 4.85 0.83
N ASN A 45 7.21 3.98 -0.03
CA ASN A 45 8.61 4.01 -0.42
C ASN A 45 8.96 5.25 -1.26
N ASN A 46 7.96 5.88 -1.87
CA ASN A 46 8.17 7.06 -2.70
C ASN A 46 7.62 8.33 -2.04
N SER A 47 7.24 8.25 -0.76
CA SER A 47 6.71 9.38 0.01
C SER A 47 5.53 10.05 -0.69
N MET A 48 4.64 9.23 -1.24
CA MET A 48 3.50 9.71 -2.00
C MET A 48 2.22 9.53 -1.20
N VAL A 49 1.26 10.41 -1.45
CA VAL A 49 -0.07 10.26 -0.87
C VAL A 49 -0.87 9.32 -1.74
N LEU A 50 -1.42 8.28 -1.14
CA LEU A 50 -2.31 7.35 -1.83
C LEU A 50 -3.74 7.85 -1.68
N VAL A 51 -4.41 8.05 -2.81
CA VAL A 51 -5.81 8.45 -2.82
C VAL A 51 -6.63 7.23 -3.23
N ALA A 52 -7.56 6.82 -2.39
CA ALA A 52 -8.28 5.57 -2.62
C ALA A 52 -9.69 5.63 -2.08
N ARG A 53 -10.52 4.71 -2.55
CA ARG A 53 -11.89 4.52 -2.05
C ARG A 53 -12.05 3.20 -1.32
N ASP A 54 -11.15 2.26 -1.58
CA ASP A 54 -11.24 0.92 -1.03
C ASP A 54 -10.86 0.93 0.44
N LYS A 55 -11.69 0.32 1.26
CA LYS A 55 -11.48 0.25 2.70
C LYS A 55 -10.24 -0.56 3.08
N HIS A 56 -9.73 -1.39 2.18
CA HIS A 56 -8.51 -2.15 2.44
C HIS A 56 -7.35 -1.23 2.81
N PHE A 57 -7.23 -0.09 2.15
CA PHE A 57 -6.15 0.85 2.42
C PHE A 57 -6.32 1.51 3.79
N LYS A 58 -7.56 1.77 4.20
CA LYS A 58 -7.81 2.30 5.53
C LYS A 58 -7.43 1.29 6.60
N THR A 59 -7.83 0.02 6.41
CA THR A 59 -7.46 -1.05 7.33
C THR A 59 -5.95 -1.19 7.41
N LEU A 60 -5.27 -1.12 6.27
CA LEU A 60 -3.82 -1.23 6.22
C LEU A 60 -3.16 -0.12 7.02
N LYS A 61 -3.61 1.12 6.84
CA LYS A 61 -3.05 2.26 7.56
C LYS A 61 -3.28 2.14 9.05
N GLU A 62 -4.43 1.67 9.46
CA GLU A 62 -4.79 1.57 10.86
C GLU A 62 -4.13 0.39 11.58
N THR A 63 -3.54 -0.53 10.84
CA THR A 63 -2.92 -1.71 11.42
C THR A 63 -1.40 -1.68 11.29
N VAL A 64 -0.87 -2.01 10.11
CA VAL A 64 0.58 -2.25 9.96
C VAL A 64 1.31 -1.15 9.22
N ALA A 65 0.61 -0.28 8.51
CA ALA A 65 1.22 0.75 7.68
C ALA A 65 0.90 2.14 8.20
N GLY A 66 1.24 2.42 9.46
CA GLY A 66 0.96 3.70 10.08
C GLY A 66 1.60 4.89 9.36
N ASN A 67 2.69 4.65 8.63
CA ASN A 67 3.37 5.70 7.89
C ASN A 67 2.81 5.92 6.48
N LEU A 68 1.78 5.18 6.10
CA LEU A 68 1.11 5.39 4.82
C LEU A 68 0.36 6.73 4.85
N GLN A 69 0.62 7.57 3.86
CA GLN A 69 -0.12 8.81 3.69
C GLN A 69 -1.34 8.48 2.83
N LEU A 70 -2.50 8.49 3.45
CA LEU A 70 -3.73 8.03 2.81
C LEU A 70 -4.80 9.10 2.83
N GLU A 71 -5.40 9.33 1.67
CA GLU A 71 -6.60 10.16 1.57
C GLU A 71 -7.72 9.29 1.04
N MET A 72 -8.75 9.09 1.85
CA MET A 72 -9.91 8.31 1.44
C MET A 72 -10.93 9.20 0.78
N LEU A 73 -11.46 8.73 -0.36
CA LEU A 73 -12.53 9.40 -1.09
C LEU A 73 -13.88 8.82 -0.68
N GLY A 74 -14.85 9.67 -0.56
CA GLY A 74 -16.22 9.26 -0.24
C GLY A 74 -16.49 9.24 1.22
#